data_5e0bb01ee41c2d2fbcd735f624d7198b
#
_entry.id   5e0bb01ee41c2d2fbcd735f624d7198b
#
_cell.length_a   1.000
_cell.length_b   1.000
_cell.length_c   1.000
_cell.angle_alpha   90.00
_cell.angle_beta   90.00
_cell.angle_gamma   90.00
#
_symmetry.space_group_name_H-M   'P 1'
#
loop_
_entity.id
_entity.type
_entity.pdbx_description
1 polymer ?
#
loop_
_entity_poly.entity_id
_entity_poly.type
_entity_poly.pdbx_seq_one_letter_code
_entity_poly.pdbx_strand_id
1 'polypeptide(L)'
;MRKSDWAKWLIVIPAMLGIVLVTYVDRTTDIWGFGAFICQLIAILEVAYGMRIAMLAQSRKKSYRLTPEERHEYAQYLYEKQYQRYPAVANQMLLVMARMSILLDNYERATQELEDICIDKFNPAQLKVYYYMKVVTAVVASRRPSGLRKT
;
A
#
# COMPACT_ATOMS: atom_id res chain seq x y z
N MET A 1 5.93 14.96 23.38
CA MET A 1 6.28 14.85 21.94
C MET A 1 5.87 13.48 21.44
N ARG A 2 4.97 13.41 20.46
CA ARG A 2 4.48 12.15 19.88
C ARG A 2 5.59 11.46 19.10
N LYS A 3 5.78 10.13 19.28
CA LYS A 3 6.78 9.32 18.53
C LYS A 3 6.72 9.48 16.99
N SER A 4 5.61 10.03 16.43
CA SER A 4 5.45 10.27 15.00
C SER A 4 6.18 11.52 14.50
N ASP A 5 6.55 12.44 15.37
CA ASP A 5 7.21 13.69 14.96
C ASP A 5 8.72 13.51 14.81
N TRP A 6 9.30 12.56 15.54
CA TRP A 6 10.72 12.21 15.39
C TRP A 6 11.07 11.67 14.01
N ALA A 7 10.18 10.87 13.41
CA ALA A 7 10.39 10.32 12.06
C ALA A 7 10.43 11.42 10.98
N LYS A 8 9.71 12.54 11.19
CA LYS A 8 9.74 13.68 10.27
C LYS A 8 11.09 14.40 10.33
N TRP A 9 11.63 14.55 11.54
CA TRP A 9 12.92 15.22 11.74
C TRP A 9 14.10 14.40 11.24
N LEU A 10 14.03 13.06 11.31
CA LEU A 10 15.04 12.14 10.74
C LEU A 10 15.19 12.27 9.22
N ILE A 11 14.17 12.77 8.53
CA ILE A 11 14.20 12.98 7.07
C ILE A 11 14.54 14.42 6.73
N VAL A 12 14.00 15.38 7.50
CA VAL A 12 14.17 16.81 7.22
C VAL A 12 15.59 17.28 7.55
N ILE A 13 16.20 16.77 8.65
CA ILE A 13 17.54 17.19 9.07
C ILE A 13 18.62 16.81 8.06
N PRO A 14 18.71 15.56 7.54
CA PRO A 14 19.69 15.21 6.51
C PRO A 14 19.47 15.97 5.20
N ALA A 15 18.21 16.20 4.80
CA ALA A 15 17.90 16.97 3.60
C ALA A 15 18.33 18.44 3.73
N MET A 16 18.10 19.08 4.87
CA MET A 16 18.56 20.44 5.13
C MET A 16 20.08 20.52 5.23
N LEU A 17 20.73 19.57 5.89
CA LEU A 17 22.20 19.47 5.95
C LEU A 17 22.80 19.28 4.55
N GLY A 18 22.19 18.46 3.71
CA GLY A 18 22.59 18.28 2.31
C GLY A 18 22.52 19.58 1.51
N ILE A 19 21.43 20.33 1.64
CA ILE A 19 21.26 21.64 0.97
C ILE A 19 22.29 22.64 1.46
N VAL A 20 22.54 22.72 2.76
CA VAL A 20 23.53 23.63 3.35
C VAL A 20 24.95 23.27 2.91
N LEU A 21 25.28 21.98 2.88
CA LEU A 21 26.58 21.48 2.44
C LEU A 21 26.82 21.79 0.96
N VAL A 22 25.83 21.61 0.11
CA VAL A 22 25.89 21.92 -1.33
C VAL A 22 26.08 23.42 -1.55
N THR A 23 25.31 24.27 -0.85
CA THR A 23 25.46 25.73 -0.98
C THR A 23 26.79 26.23 -0.43
N TYR A 24 27.36 25.59 0.59
CA TYR A 24 28.67 25.93 1.13
C TYR A 24 29.81 25.53 0.16
N VAL A 25 29.71 24.33 -0.42
CA VAL A 25 30.71 23.81 -1.37
C VAL A 25 30.68 24.58 -2.70
N ASP A 26 29.50 24.95 -3.20
CA ASP A 26 29.34 25.75 -4.42
C ASP A 26 29.99 27.14 -4.30
N ARG A 27 30.05 27.69 -3.09
CA ARG A 27 30.68 28.99 -2.82
C ARG A 27 32.21 28.94 -2.73
N THR A 28 32.79 27.75 -2.52
CA THR A 28 34.23 27.62 -2.19
C THR A 28 35.08 27.02 -3.31
N THR A 29 34.50 26.45 -4.36
CA THR A 29 35.28 25.76 -5.42
C THR A 29 34.59 25.78 -6.78
N ASP A 30 35.21 26.41 -7.77
CA ASP A 30 34.76 26.44 -9.19
C ASP A 30 34.74 25.06 -9.90
N ILE A 31 35.22 24.02 -9.24
CA ILE A 31 35.38 22.68 -9.84
C ILE A 31 34.17 21.75 -9.57
N TRP A 32 33.20 22.17 -8.77
CA TRP A 32 32.21 21.28 -8.16
C TRP A 32 30.78 21.35 -8.71
N GLY A 33 30.52 22.06 -9.77
CA GLY A 33 29.16 22.18 -10.33
C GLY A 33 28.47 20.84 -10.59
N PHE A 34 29.21 19.80 -11.03
CA PHE A 34 28.65 18.48 -11.27
C PHE A 34 28.41 17.69 -9.97
N GLY A 35 29.32 17.78 -8.99
CA GLY A 35 29.15 17.16 -7.67
C GLY A 35 27.99 17.75 -6.89
N ALA A 36 27.85 19.07 -6.92
CA ALA A 36 26.74 19.79 -6.31
C ALA A 36 25.38 19.37 -6.93
N PHE A 37 25.31 19.23 -8.25
CA PHE A 37 24.13 18.77 -8.96
C PHE A 37 23.73 17.34 -8.53
N ILE A 38 24.67 16.42 -8.43
CA ILE A 38 24.41 15.03 -7.97
C ILE A 38 23.90 15.03 -6.53
N CYS A 39 24.51 15.80 -5.63
CA CYS A 39 24.06 15.89 -4.24
C CYS A 39 22.63 16.47 -4.12
N GLN A 40 22.28 17.47 -4.93
CA GLN A 40 20.90 17.99 -5.00
C GLN A 40 19.93 16.93 -5.49
N LEU A 41 20.29 16.16 -6.49
CA LEU A 41 19.44 15.11 -7.05
C LEU A 41 19.19 14.00 -6.03
N ILE A 42 20.21 13.60 -5.28
CA ILE A 42 20.10 12.62 -4.19
C ILE A 42 19.19 13.18 -3.09
N ALA A 43 19.37 14.43 -2.65
CA ALA A 43 18.53 15.04 -1.63
C ALA A 43 17.05 15.12 -2.05
N ILE A 44 16.77 15.44 -3.30
CA ILE A 44 15.40 15.45 -3.84
C ILE A 44 14.78 14.05 -3.83
N LEU A 45 15.56 13.04 -4.22
CA LEU A 45 15.12 11.64 -4.21
C LEU A 45 14.83 11.14 -2.79
N GLU A 46 15.67 11.49 -1.81
CA GLU A 46 15.45 11.14 -0.40
C GLU A 46 14.20 11.80 0.17
N VAL A 47 13.97 13.08 -0.12
CA VAL A 47 12.75 13.79 0.29
C VAL A 47 11.52 13.17 -0.36
N ALA A 48 11.56 12.87 -1.65
CA ALA A 48 10.46 12.21 -2.37
C ALA A 48 10.16 10.82 -1.80
N TYR A 49 11.20 10.04 -1.51
CA TYR A 49 11.07 8.72 -0.90
C TYR A 49 10.51 8.79 0.52
N GLY A 50 11.00 9.72 1.33
CA GLY A 50 10.52 9.98 2.69
C GLY A 50 9.05 10.39 2.72
N MET A 51 8.62 11.29 1.81
CA MET A 51 7.22 11.66 1.65
C MET A 51 6.35 10.47 1.26
N ARG A 52 6.83 9.62 0.36
CA ARG A 52 6.11 8.40 -0.04
C ARG A 52 5.92 7.44 1.14
N ILE A 53 6.96 7.22 1.95
CA ILE A 53 6.86 6.39 3.17
C ILE A 53 5.89 7.01 4.18
N ALA A 54 5.94 8.31 4.39
CA ALA A 54 5.04 9.01 5.31
C ALA A 54 3.57 8.92 4.87
N MET A 55 3.30 9.09 3.57
CA MET A 55 1.95 8.90 2.99
C MET A 55 1.45 7.47 3.16
N LEU A 56 2.30 6.47 2.91
CA LEU A 56 1.96 5.06 3.11
C LEU A 56 1.67 4.73 4.58
N ALA A 57 2.47 5.26 5.50
CA ALA A 57 2.27 5.09 6.93
C ALA A 57 0.97 5.76 7.43
N GLN A 58 0.64 6.92 6.89
CA GLN A 58 -0.59 7.64 7.20
C GLN A 58 -1.83 6.92 6.64
N SER A 59 -1.74 6.41 5.42
CA SER A 59 -2.78 5.60 4.78
C SER A 59 -3.03 4.32 5.58
N ARG A 60 -1.97 3.61 6.00
CA ARG A 60 -2.09 2.44 6.88
C ARG A 60 -2.79 2.76 8.19
N LYS A 61 -2.40 3.85 8.88
CA LYS A 61 -3.04 4.26 10.14
C LYS A 61 -4.54 4.57 9.96
N LYS A 62 -4.90 5.20 8.86
CA LYS A 62 -6.31 5.47 8.53
C LYS A 62 -7.07 4.16 8.30
N SER A 63 -6.50 3.23 7.54
CA SER A 63 -7.09 1.93 7.25
C SER A 63 -7.34 1.06 8.50
N TYR A 64 -6.51 1.14 9.54
CA TYR A 64 -6.71 0.37 10.78
C TYR A 64 -7.88 0.85 11.64
N ARG A 65 -8.39 2.06 11.42
CA ARG A 65 -9.52 2.63 12.17
C ARG A 65 -10.87 2.43 11.50
N LEU A 66 -10.86 1.95 10.26
CA LEU A 66 -12.07 1.71 9.48
C LEU A 66 -12.70 0.38 9.87
N THR A 67 -14.02 0.33 9.86
CA THR A 67 -14.78 -0.91 9.95
C THR A 67 -14.48 -1.82 8.74
N PRO A 68 -14.78 -3.13 8.79
CA PRO A 68 -14.61 -4.00 7.62
C PRO A 68 -15.36 -3.50 6.38
N GLU A 69 -16.58 -2.95 6.54
CA GLU A 69 -17.39 -2.37 5.47
C GLU A 69 -16.67 -1.18 4.83
N GLU A 70 -16.31 -0.19 5.64
CA GLU A 70 -15.60 1.03 5.16
C GLU A 70 -14.27 0.68 4.51
N ARG A 71 -13.60 -0.37 5.00
CA ARG A 71 -12.34 -0.86 4.41
C ARG A 71 -12.56 -1.50 3.06
N HIS A 72 -13.65 -2.24 2.92
CA HIS A 72 -14.05 -2.83 1.65
C HIS A 72 -14.36 -1.74 0.61
N GLU A 73 -15.19 -0.75 0.96
CA GLU A 73 -15.53 0.40 0.09
C GLU A 73 -14.30 1.19 -0.32
N TYR A 74 -13.38 1.43 0.63
CA TYR A 74 -12.13 2.13 0.33
C TYR A 74 -11.23 1.32 -0.61
N ALA A 75 -11.13 0.01 -0.43
CA ALA A 75 -10.37 -0.86 -1.31
C ALA A 75 -11.01 -0.93 -2.72
N GLN A 76 -12.34 -0.97 -2.81
CA GLN A 76 -13.07 -0.91 -4.07
C GLN A 76 -12.79 0.40 -4.82
N TYR A 77 -12.87 1.54 -4.14
CA TYR A 77 -12.54 2.85 -4.72
C TYR A 77 -11.11 2.88 -5.28
N LEU A 78 -10.14 2.33 -4.54
CA LEU A 78 -8.76 2.26 -5.00
C LEU A 78 -8.59 1.29 -6.17
N TYR A 79 -9.30 0.17 -6.17
CA TYR A 79 -9.29 -0.80 -7.26
C TYR A 79 -9.77 -0.15 -8.57
N GLU A 80 -10.90 0.52 -8.55
CA GLU A 80 -11.46 1.21 -9.71
C GLU A 80 -10.52 2.29 -10.25
N LYS A 81 -9.88 3.07 -9.36
CA LYS A 81 -8.97 4.16 -9.72
C LYS A 81 -7.61 3.67 -10.23
N GLN A 82 -7.11 2.53 -9.75
CA GLN A 82 -5.74 2.04 -9.99
C GLN A 82 -5.68 0.91 -11.03
N TYR A 83 -6.81 0.26 -11.32
CA TYR A 83 -6.87 -0.94 -12.15
C TYR A 83 -6.17 -0.80 -13.50
N GLN A 84 -6.39 0.31 -14.19
CA GLN A 84 -5.82 0.52 -15.53
C GLN A 84 -4.32 0.84 -15.50
N ARG A 85 -3.82 1.48 -14.44
CA ARG A 85 -2.44 1.97 -14.38
C ARG A 85 -1.48 1.02 -13.69
N TYR A 86 -1.95 0.31 -12.66
CA TYR A 86 -1.09 -0.50 -11.79
C TYR A 86 -1.75 -1.84 -11.45
N PRO A 87 -1.71 -2.84 -12.37
CA PRO A 87 -2.38 -4.13 -12.17
C PRO A 87 -1.96 -4.87 -10.88
N ALA A 88 -0.68 -4.75 -10.48
CA ALA A 88 -0.20 -5.35 -9.23
C ALA A 88 -0.86 -4.74 -7.99
N VAL A 89 -1.16 -3.43 -8.02
CA VAL A 89 -1.87 -2.73 -6.93
C VAL A 89 -3.35 -3.10 -6.94
N ALA A 90 -3.95 -3.21 -8.13
CA ALA A 90 -5.34 -3.65 -8.30
C ALA A 90 -5.56 -5.04 -7.70
N ASN A 91 -4.68 -6.00 -7.99
CA ASN A 91 -4.74 -7.35 -7.40
C ASN A 91 -4.60 -7.35 -5.87
N GLN A 92 -3.79 -6.44 -5.30
CA GLN A 92 -3.70 -6.28 -3.85
C GLN A 92 -5.02 -5.75 -3.26
N MET A 93 -5.69 -4.84 -3.96
CA MET A 93 -6.99 -4.32 -3.50
C MET A 93 -8.05 -5.40 -3.53
N LEU A 94 -8.12 -6.22 -4.60
CA LEU A 94 -9.00 -7.38 -4.66
C LEU A 94 -8.76 -8.35 -3.48
N LEU A 95 -7.49 -8.61 -3.14
CA LEU A 95 -7.14 -9.45 -2.00
C LEU A 95 -7.63 -8.86 -0.67
N VAL A 96 -7.56 -7.54 -0.51
CA VAL A 96 -8.09 -6.84 0.67
C VAL A 96 -9.61 -6.91 0.70
N MET A 97 -10.28 -6.69 -0.44
CA MET A 97 -11.73 -6.77 -0.56
C MET A 97 -12.24 -8.17 -0.20
N ALA A 98 -11.67 -9.21 -0.78
CA ALA A 98 -12.03 -10.60 -0.48
C ALA A 98 -11.86 -10.93 1.02
N ARG A 99 -10.79 -10.43 1.64
CA ARG A 99 -10.60 -10.58 3.08
C ARG A 99 -11.68 -9.88 3.90
N MET A 100 -12.09 -8.67 3.50
CA MET A 100 -13.15 -7.95 4.19
C MET A 100 -14.50 -8.63 3.98
N SER A 101 -14.79 -9.13 2.77
CA SER A 101 -16.00 -9.91 2.47
C SER A 101 -16.08 -11.17 3.33
N ILE A 102 -14.96 -11.88 3.57
CA ILE A 102 -14.91 -13.03 4.50
C ILE A 102 -15.23 -12.58 5.94
N LEU A 103 -14.68 -11.46 6.41
CA LEU A 103 -14.93 -10.93 7.74
C LEU A 103 -16.40 -10.49 7.94
N LEU A 104 -17.09 -10.18 6.86
CA LEU A 104 -18.52 -9.82 6.82
C LEU A 104 -19.43 -11.02 6.56
N ASP A 105 -18.89 -12.25 6.61
CA ASP A 105 -19.60 -13.50 6.31
C ASP A 105 -20.21 -13.56 4.89
N ASN A 106 -19.77 -12.67 3.99
CA ASN A 106 -20.20 -12.64 2.59
C ASN A 106 -19.25 -13.47 1.70
N TYR A 107 -19.36 -14.78 1.81
CA TYR A 107 -18.45 -15.72 1.12
C TYR A 107 -18.68 -15.79 -0.38
N GLU A 108 -19.89 -15.51 -0.88
CA GLU A 108 -20.19 -15.47 -2.32
C GLU A 108 -19.41 -14.33 -2.99
N ARG A 109 -19.49 -13.14 -2.39
CA ARG A 109 -18.73 -11.98 -2.86
C ARG A 109 -17.22 -12.20 -2.77
N ALA A 110 -16.76 -12.77 -1.67
CA ALA A 110 -15.35 -13.10 -1.49
C ALA A 110 -14.85 -14.06 -2.58
N THR A 111 -15.66 -15.04 -2.99
CA THR A 111 -15.29 -15.97 -4.06
C THR A 111 -15.15 -15.25 -5.39
N GLN A 112 -16.10 -14.38 -5.76
CA GLN A 112 -16.03 -13.58 -6.99
C GLN A 112 -14.78 -12.69 -7.00
N GLU A 113 -14.51 -11.97 -5.90
CA GLU A 113 -13.34 -11.11 -5.77
C GLU A 113 -12.01 -11.89 -5.87
N LEU A 114 -11.98 -13.16 -5.41
CA LEU A 114 -10.82 -14.03 -5.54
C LEU A 114 -10.65 -14.59 -6.96
N GLU A 115 -11.73 -14.76 -7.72
CA GLU A 115 -11.67 -15.22 -9.10
C GLU A 115 -11.12 -14.15 -10.04
N ASP A 116 -11.36 -12.88 -9.75
CA ASP A 116 -10.86 -11.74 -10.53
C ASP A 116 -9.35 -11.46 -10.33
N ILE A 117 -8.69 -12.18 -9.42
CA ILE A 117 -7.27 -11.99 -9.12
C ILE A 117 -6.37 -12.67 -10.15
N CYS A 118 -5.47 -11.91 -10.75
CA CYS A 118 -4.38 -12.43 -11.57
C CYS A 118 -3.19 -12.85 -10.70
N ILE A 119 -2.98 -14.14 -10.52
CA ILE A 119 -2.01 -14.76 -9.58
C ILE A 119 -0.56 -14.51 -10.01
N ASP A 120 -0.29 -14.35 -11.31
CA ASP A 120 1.06 -14.23 -11.88
C ASP A 120 1.87 -13.02 -11.34
N LYS A 121 1.18 -12.06 -10.74
CA LYS A 121 1.78 -10.84 -10.19
C LYS A 121 2.03 -10.90 -8.67
N PHE A 122 1.71 -12.04 -8.04
CA PHE A 122 1.82 -12.18 -6.59
C PHE A 122 3.19 -12.67 -6.15
N ASN A 123 3.66 -12.12 -5.04
CA ASN A 123 4.79 -12.66 -4.31
C ASN A 123 4.36 -13.89 -3.47
N PRO A 124 5.31 -14.71 -2.98
CA PRO A 124 4.99 -15.93 -2.23
C PRO A 124 4.13 -15.71 -0.98
N ALA A 125 4.27 -14.56 -0.32
CA ALA A 125 3.45 -14.24 0.86
C ALA A 125 2.00 -13.93 0.48
N GLN A 126 1.78 -13.22 -0.62
CA GLN A 126 0.45 -12.93 -1.15
C GLN A 126 -0.24 -14.19 -1.66
N LEU A 127 0.50 -15.09 -2.30
CA LEU A 127 -0.01 -16.40 -2.74
C LEU A 127 -0.50 -17.24 -1.56
N LYS A 128 0.23 -17.29 -0.45
CA LYS A 128 -0.22 -17.99 0.75
C LYS A 128 -1.54 -17.44 1.28
N VAL A 129 -1.69 -16.11 1.34
CA VAL A 129 -2.94 -15.48 1.79
C VAL A 129 -4.08 -15.77 0.82
N TYR A 130 -3.84 -15.70 -0.48
CA TYR A 130 -4.83 -16.02 -1.52
C TYR A 130 -5.34 -17.45 -1.39
N TYR A 131 -4.45 -18.45 -1.34
CA TYR A 131 -4.85 -19.85 -1.22
C TYR A 131 -5.54 -20.14 0.11
N TYR A 132 -5.09 -19.52 1.20
CA TYR A 132 -5.79 -19.64 2.48
C TYR A 132 -7.25 -19.16 2.38
N MET A 133 -7.49 -18.00 1.78
CA MET A 133 -8.84 -17.47 1.61
C MET A 133 -9.67 -18.34 0.67
N LYS A 134 -9.11 -18.86 -0.41
CA LYS A 134 -9.80 -19.85 -1.29
C LYS A 134 -10.24 -21.09 -0.52
N VAL A 135 -9.38 -21.63 0.33
CA VAL A 135 -9.74 -22.78 1.16
C VAL A 135 -10.87 -22.44 2.12
N VAL A 136 -10.78 -21.30 2.79
CA VAL A 136 -11.82 -20.84 3.74
C VAL A 136 -13.17 -20.70 3.05
N THR A 137 -13.23 -20.01 1.90
CA THR A 137 -14.48 -19.82 1.14
C THR A 137 -15.04 -21.15 0.64
N ALA A 138 -14.21 -22.06 0.14
CA ALA A 138 -14.63 -23.39 -0.33
C ALA A 138 -15.19 -24.24 0.81
N VAL A 139 -14.53 -24.27 1.99
CA VAL A 139 -14.99 -25.02 3.17
C VAL A 139 -16.33 -24.50 3.68
N VAL A 140 -16.51 -23.20 3.71
CA VAL A 140 -17.80 -22.60 4.15
C VAL A 140 -18.89 -22.86 3.14
N ALA A 141 -18.59 -22.75 1.83
CA ALA A 141 -19.56 -23.08 0.77
C ALA A 141 -20.00 -24.54 0.84
N SER A 142 -19.08 -25.49 1.13
CA SER A 142 -19.42 -26.91 1.27
C SER A 142 -20.26 -27.24 2.50
N ARG A 143 -20.18 -26.43 3.55
CA ARG A 143 -20.95 -26.62 4.79
C ARG A 143 -22.33 -25.98 4.79
N ARG A 144 -22.63 -25.05 3.86
CA ARG A 144 -23.97 -24.51 3.71
C ARG A 144 -24.83 -25.54 2.97
N PRO A 145 -25.81 -26.18 3.64
CA PRO A 145 -26.75 -27.03 2.96
C PRO A 145 -27.47 -26.21 1.88
N SER A 146 -27.59 -26.78 0.68
CA SER A 146 -28.20 -26.21 -0.54
C SER A 146 -29.69 -25.85 -0.42
N GLY A 147 -30.21 -25.62 0.80
CA GLY A 147 -31.63 -25.49 1.10
C GLY A 147 -32.14 -24.15 1.58
N LEU A 148 -31.29 -23.12 1.77
CA LEU A 148 -31.76 -21.80 2.23
C LEU A 148 -31.53 -20.71 1.15
N ARG A 149 -32.17 -20.89 -0.03
CA ARG A 149 -32.54 -19.72 -0.83
C ARG A 149 -33.64 -19.00 -0.04
N LYS A 150 -33.29 -17.90 0.60
CA LYS A 150 -34.30 -16.99 1.12
C LYS A 150 -35.02 -16.38 -0.10
N THR A 151 -36.25 -16.81 -0.28
CA THR A 151 -37.27 -16.12 -1.09
C THR A 151 -37.47 -14.72 -0.56
#